data_e23c6d1bc6c4008ab162291a1f5af273
#
_entry.id   e23c6d1bc6c4008ab162291a1f5af273
#
_cell.length_a   1.000
_cell.length_b   1.000
_cell.length_c   1.000
_cell.angle_alpha   90.00
_cell.angle_beta   90.00
_cell.angle_gamma   90.00
#
_symmetry.space_group_name_H-M   'P 1'
#
loop_
_entity.id
_entity.type
_entity.pdbx_description
1 polymer ?
#
loop_
_entity_poly.entity_id
_entity_poly.type
_entity_poly.pdbx_seq_one_letter_code
_entity_poly.pdbx_strand_id
1 'polypeptide(L)'
;MLAQLFYQIIDWLFSFFTLALIARFALQWSRAPFRNPLGQFIVAVTDWAVAPMRRVIPSAFGLDLSTLFLAWLAQAMFHGLVYGLFVPAAAVTLSAVLSLALLALLATAHLAIYLLIAAVIVSALLSWINPYAPLAPVFDAISRPLLRPLQRVIPPIGGLDLSPLALLLILQLLLSVLASAQQGLFPLFPG
;
A
#
# COMPACT_ATOMS: atom_id res chain seq x y z
N MET A 1 -25.72 -13.04 3.85
CA MET A 1 -24.57 -13.98 3.94
C MET A 1 -23.82 -14.13 2.62
N LEU A 2 -24.45 -14.61 1.52
CA LEU A 2 -23.76 -14.76 0.21
C LEU A 2 -23.24 -13.44 -0.34
N ALA A 3 -24.01 -12.35 -0.28
CA ALA A 3 -23.57 -11.03 -0.73
C ALA A 3 -22.35 -10.51 0.06
N GLN A 4 -22.31 -10.72 1.36
CA GLN A 4 -21.16 -10.35 2.20
C GLN A 4 -19.90 -11.16 1.85
N LEU A 5 -20.05 -12.46 1.60
CA LEU A 5 -18.93 -13.30 1.16
C LEU A 5 -18.41 -12.85 -0.20
N PHE A 6 -19.31 -12.55 -1.14
CA PHE A 6 -18.93 -12.03 -2.46
C PHE A 6 -18.18 -10.69 -2.37
N TYR A 7 -18.71 -9.74 -1.58
CA TYR A 7 -18.04 -8.48 -1.30
C TYR A 7 -16.63 -8.71 -0.74
N GLN A 8 -16.51 -9.60 0.25
CA GLN A 8 -15.24 -9.87 0.93
C GLN A 8 -14.19 -10.50 0.00
N ILE A 9 -14.62 -11.41 -0.89
CA ILE A 9 -13.73 -12.01 -1.90
C ILE A 9 -13.22 -10.94 -2.88
N ILE A 10 -14.11 -10.07 -3.37
CA ILE A 10 -13.73 -8.99 -4.28
C ILE A 10 -12.78 -8.01 -3.59
N ASP A 11 -13.10 -7.60 -2.36
CA ASP A 11 -12.22 -6.73 -1.56
C ASP A 11 -10.83 -7.33 -1.41
N TRP A 12 -10.71 -8.60 -1.06
CA TRP A 12 -9.42 -9.28 -0.94
C TRP A 12 -8.63 -9.33 -2.25
N LEU A 13 -9.30 -9.58 -3.38
CA LEU A 13 -8.67 -9.61 -4.70
C LEU A 13 -8.10 -8.24 -5.08
N PHE A 14 -8.91 -7.18 -4.94
CA PHE A 14 -8.48 -5.83 -5.25
C PHE A 14 -7.40 -5.32 -4.28
N SER A 15 -7.54 -5.61 -2.99
CA SER A 15 -6.55 -5.25 -1.96
C SER A 15 -5.22 -5.98 -2.18
N PHE A 16 -5.26 -7.27 -2.52
CA PHE A 16 -4.06 -8.06 -2.86
C PHE A 16 -3.34 -7.49 -4.08
N PHE A 17 -4.09 -7.19 -5.15
CA PHE A 17 -3.51 -6.62 -6.36
C PHE A 17 -2.92 -5.23 -6.11
N THR A 18 -3.63 -4.40 -5.35
CA THR A 18 -3.14 -3.07 -4.93
C THR A 18 -1.86 -3.19 -4.08
N LEU A 19 -1.82 -4.11 -3.10
CA LEU A 19 -0.62 -4.37 -2.30
C LEU A 19 0.56 -4.84 -3.16
N ALA A 20 0.32 -5.71 -4.14
CA ALA A 20 1.38 -6.15 -5.07
C ALA A 20 1.93 -4.99 -5.90
N LEU A 21 1.07 -4.07 -6.36
CA LEU A 21 1.49 -2.86 -7.06
C LEU A 21 2.28 -1.91 -6.14
N ILE A 22 1.81 -1.67 -4.92
CA ILE A 22 2.51 -0.83 -3.94
C ILE A 22 3.86 -1.47 -3.57
N ALA A 23 3.91 -2.79 -3.39
CA ALA A 23 5.15 -3.50 -3.12
C ALA A 23 6.15 -3.38 -4.30
N ARG A 24 5.67 -3.50 -5.55
CA ARG A 24 6.49 -3.24 -6.74
C ARG A 24 7.07 -1.83 -6.75
N PHE A 25 6.24 -0.84 -6.46
CA PHE A 25 6.68 0.55 -6.34
C PHE A 25 7.71 0.72 -5.22
N ALA A 26 7.46 0.16 -4.03
CA ALA A 26 8.35 0.25 -2.88
C ALA A 26 9.72 -0.39 -3.16
N LEU A 27 9.76 -1.56 -3.82
CA LEU A 27 11.00 -2.20 -4.25
C LEU A 27 11.80 -1.34 -5.22
N GLN A 28 11.12 -0.68 -6.15
CA GLN A 28 11.75 0.18 -7.14
C GLN A 28 12.27 1.47 -6.50
N TRP A 29 11.46 2.12 -5.66
CA TRP A 29 11.81 3.34 -4.95
C TRP A 29 13.00 3.14 -4.00
N SER A 30 13.01 2.03 -3.26
CA SER A 30 14.08 1.69 -2.33
C SER A 30 15.31 1.10 -3.01
N ARG A 31 15.28 0.89 -4.35
CA ARG A 31 16.32 0.19 -5.12
C ARG A 31 16.62 -1.20 -4.56
N ALA A 32 15.61 -1.86 -4.02
CA ALA A 32 15.75 -3.22 -3.51
C ALA A 32 16.05 -4.21 -4.64
N PRO A 33 16.77 -5.30 -4.37
CA PRO A 33 17.07 -6.30 -5.39
C PRO A 33 15.79 -7.02 -5.82
N PHE A 34 15.44 -6.97 -7.13
CA PHE A 34 14.32 -7.73 -7.70
C PHE A 34 14.65 -9.21 -7.96
N ARG A 35 15.95 -9.58 -7.93
CA ARG A 35 16.41 -10.95 -8.22
C ARG A 35 16.23 -11.89 -7.02
N ASN A 36 15.02 -11.89 -6.43
CA ASN A 36 14.63 -12.79 -5.35
C ASN A 36 13.21 -13.32 -5.63
N PRO A 37 12.77 -14.42 -4.97
CA PRO A 37 11.47 -15.02 -5.22
C PRO A 37 10.29 -14.05 -5.02
N LEU A 38 10.37 -13.17 -4.03
CA LEU A 38 9.33 -12.16 -3.75
C LEU A 38 9.22 -11.14 -4.88
N GLY A 39 10.35 -10.59 -5.33
CA GLY A 39 10.40 -9.64 -6.44
C GLY A 39 9.87 -10.25 -7.74
N GLN A 40 10.28 -11.49 -8.04
CA GLN A 40 9.79 -12.21 -9.22
C GLN A 40 8.28 -12.46 -9.16
N PHE A 41 7.76 -12.88 -8.01
CA PHE A 41 6.32 -13.06 -7.79
C PHE A 41 5.54 -11.75 -7.99
N ILE A 42 5.99 -10.64 -7.39
CA ILE A 42 5.37 -9.33 -7.54
C ILE A 42 5.34 -8.91 -9.01
N VAL A 43 6.44 -9.08 -9.74
CA VAL A 43 6.49 -8.80 -11.18
C VAL A 43 5.51 -9.67 -11.94
N ALA A 44 5.50 -10.99 -11.72
CA ALA A 44 4.62 -11.91 -12.42
C ALA A 44 3.12 -11.55 -12.25
N VAL A 45 2.72 -11.14 -11.05
CA VAL A 45 1.32 -10.78 -10.74
C VAL A 45 0.93 -9.42 -11.34
N THR A 46 1.88 -8.47 -11.49
CA THR A 46 1.56 -7.08 -11.83
C THR A 46 1.97 -6.68 -13.25
N ASP A 47 2.86 -7.42 -13.91
CA ASP A 47 3.48 -6.98 -15.17
C ASP A 47 2.50 -6.87 -16.33
N TRP A 48 1.49 -7.73 -16.37
CA TRP A 48 0.43 -7.68 -17.38
C TRP A 48 -0.33 -6.33 -17.41
N ALA A 49 -0.45 -5.65 -16.27
CA ALA A 49 -1.10 -4.34 -16.17
C ALA A 49 -0.09 -3.18 -16.26
N VAL A 50 1.08 -3.35 -15.63
CA VAL A 50 2.10 -2.28 -15.56
C VAL A 50 2.81 -2.08 -16.89
N ALA A 51 3.11 -3.15 -17.64
CA ALA A 51 3.83 -3.05 -18.92
C ALA A 51 3.08 -2.20 -19.97
N PRO A 52 1.76 -2.38 -20.22
CA PRO A 52 1.02 -1.49 -21.11
C PRO A 52 0.87 -0.08 -20.54
N MET A 53 0.67 0.08 -19.23
CA MET A 53 0.48 1.40 -18.63
C MET A 53 1.73 2.28 -18.68
N ARG A 54 2.92 1.71 -18.62
CA ARG A 54 4.19 2.42 -18.80
C ARG A 54 4.36 3.08 -20.17
N ARG A 55 3.61 2.62 -21.17
CA ARG A 55 3.59 3.27 -22.51
C ARG A 55 2.78 4.56 -22.52
N VAL A 56 1.81 4.67 -21.61
CA VAL A 56 0.91 5.83 -21.47
C VAL A 56 1.43 6.81 -20.42
N ILE A 57 1.86 6.28 -19.26
CA ILE A 57 2.37 7.07 -18.14
C ILE A 57 3.84 6.69 -17.93
N PRO A 58 4.79 7.48 -18.45
CA PRO A 58 6.21 7.21 -18.26
C PRO A 58 6.62 7.41 -16.81
N SER A 59 7.71 6.75 -16.40
CA SER A 59 8.34 7.00 -15.10
C SER A 59 8.92 8.42 -15.08
N ALA A 60 8.71 9.16 -13.98
CA ALA A 60 9.27 10.49 -13.78
C ALA A 60 9.99 10.57 -12.42
N PHE A 61 11.09 11.30 -12.39
CA PHE A 61 11.91 11.50 -11.18
C PHE A 61 12.41 10.19 -10.52
N GLY A 62 12.56 9.12 -11.31
CA GLY A 62 12.94 7.79 -10.79
C GLY A 62 11.80 7.04 -10.12
N LEU A 63 10.58 7.56 -10.15
CA LEU A 63 9.37 6.94 -9.62
C LEU A 63 8.55 6.32 -10.75
N ASP A 64 8.02 5.13 -10.51
CA ASP A 64 7.11 4.46 -11.43
C ASP A 64 5.66 4.94 -11.20
N LEU A 65 5.34 6.09 -11.82
CA LEU A 65 4.02 6.69 -11.69
C LEU A 65 2.91 5.78 -12.24
N SER A 66 3.22 4.96 -13.24
CA SER A 66 2.26 3.99 -13.80
C SER A 66 1.82 2.96 -12.76
N THR A 67 2.73 2.49 -11.92
CA THR A 67 2.43 1.54 -10.85
C THR A 67 1.56 2.16 -9.74
N LEU A 68 1.88 3.41 -9.33
CA LEU A 68 1.05 4.14 -8.36
C LEU A 68 -0.34 4.46 -8.90
N PHE A 69 -0.42 4.89 -10.16
CA PHE A 69 -1.71 5.16 -10.80
C PHE A 69 -2.58 3.90 -10.87
N LEU A 70 -1.99 2.75 -11.23
CA LEU A 70 -2.71 1.47 -11.26
C LEU A 70 -3.17 1.03 -9.87
N ALA A 71 -2.38 1.27 -8.82
CA ALA A 71 -2.77 0.97 -7.45
C ALA A 71 -4.00 1.80 -7.03
N TRP A 72 -3.97 3.10 -7.33
CA TRP A 72 -5.12 3.97 -7.11
C TRP A 72 -6.33 3.57 -7.97
N LEU A 73 -6.11 3.27 -9.25
CA LEU A 73 -7.18 2.86 -10.17
C LEU A 73 -7.85 1.56 -9.72
N ALA A 74 -7.09 0.57 -9.24
CA ALA A 74 -7.65 -0.66 -8.70
C ALA A 74 -8.60 -0.38 -7.53
N GLN A 75 -8.21 0.48 -6.58
CA GLN A 75 -9.08 0.90 -5.48
C GLN A 75 -10.27 1.73 -5.97
N ALA A 76 -10.09 2.59 -6.96
CA ALA A 76 -11.19 3.36 -7.57
C ALA A 76 -12.20 2.44 -8.25
N MET A 77 -11.74 1.41 -8.96
CA MET A 77 -12.60 0.39 -9.57
C MET A 77 -13.36 -0.41 -8.52
N PHE A 78 -12.70 -0.83 -7.42
CA PHE A 78 -13.35 -1.55 -6.33
C PHE A 78 -14.47 -0.70 -5.69
N HIS A 79 -14.16 0.52 -5.25
CA HIS A 79 -15.13 1.41 -4.62
C HIS A 79 -16.24 1.84 -5.59
N GLY A 80 -15.89 2.06 -6.88
CA GLY A 80 -16.86 2.35 -7.93
C GLY A 80 -17.81 1.19 -8.20
N LEU A 81 -17.31 -0.05 -8.22
CA LEU A 81 -18.11 -1.26 -8.35
C LEU A 81 -19.09 -1.40 -7.18
N VAL A 82 -18.59 -1.26 -5.95
CA VAL A 82 -19.42 -1.33 -4.74
C VAL A 82 -20.49 -0.24 -4.75
N TYR A 83 -20.12 1.00 -5.07
CA TYR A 83 -21.08 2.11 -5.18
C TYR A 83 -22.17 1.82 -6.22
N GLY A 84 -21.78 1.35 -7.42
CA GLY A 84 -22.71 1.06 -8.52
C GLY A 84 -23.68 -0.10 -8.23
N LEU A 85 -23.36 -0.99 -7.27
CA LEU A 85 -24.26 -2.04 -6.84
C LEU A 85 -25.43 -1.52 -5.97
N PHE A 86 -25.23 -0.40 -5.25
CA PHE A 86 -26.20 0.13 -4.28
C PHE A 86 -26.86 1.43 -4.75
N VAL A 87 -26.26 2.15 -5.69
CA VAL A 87 -26.74 3.48 -6.13
C VAL A 87 -27.17 3.43 -7.60
N PRO A 88 -28.41 3.81 -7.92
CA PRO A 88 -28.89 3.89 -9.29
C PRO A 88 -28.05 4.86 -10.15
N ALA A 89 -27.81 4.52 -11.40
CA ALA A 89 -26.98 5.32 -12.31
C ALA A 89 -27.46 6.78 -12.45
N ALA A 90 -28.78 7.02 -12.32
CA ALA A 90 -29.35 8.36 -12.35
C ALA A 90 -29.00 9.24 -11.14
N ALA A 91 -28.52 8.64 -10.05
CA ALA A 91 -28.10 9.35 -8.84
C ALA A 91 -26.57 9.62 -8.79
N VAL A 92 -25.83 9.25 -9.83
CA VAL A 92 -24.38 9.51 -9.91
C VAL A 92 -24.13 10.99 -10.16
N THR A 93 -23.59 11.68 -9.16
CA THR A 93 -23.23 13.10 -9.21
C THR A 93 -21.71 13.26 -9.35
N LEU A 94 -21.27 14.44 -9.83
CA LEU A 94 -19.84 14.76 -9.87
C LEU A 94 -19.19 14.69 -8.49
N SER A 95 -19.91 15.14 -7.44
CA SER A 95 -19.44 15.07 -6.06
C SER A 95 -19.22 13.61 -5.62
N ALA A 96 -20.10 12.69 -6.00
CA ALA A 96 -19.95 11.27 -5.70
C ALA A 96 -18.69 10.69 -6.38
N VAL A 97 -18.45 11.03 -7.66
CA VAL A 97 -17.25 10.59 -8.38
C VAL A 97 -15.97 11.13 -7.72
N LEU A 98 -15.95 12.39 -7.34
CA LEU A 98 -14.81 13.00 -6.64
C LEU A 98 -14.58 12.36 -5.27
N SER A 99 -15.64 12.06 -4.54
CA SER A 99 -15.55 11.38 -3.25
C SER A 99 -15.02 9.95 -3.39
N LEU A 100 -15.46 9.20 -4.42
CA LEU A 100 -14.93 7.87 -4.74
C LEU A 100 -13.44 7.92 -5.10
N ALA A 101 -13.02 8.90 -5.89
CA ALA A 101 -11.63 9.08 -6.25
C ALA A 101 -10.74 9.38 -5.03
N LEU A 102 -11.24 10.23 -4.12
CA LEU A 102 -10.56 10.54 -2.85
C LEU A 102 -10.54 9.32 -1.91
N LEU A 103 -11.66 8.59 -1.79
CA LEU A 103 -11.73 7.37 -1.01
C LEU A 103 -10.73 6.32 -1.50
N ALA A 104 -10.64 6.13 -2.82
CA ALA A 104 -9.64 5.24 -3.43
C ALA A 104 -8.20 5.66 -3.13
N LEU A 105 -7.92 6.97 -3.11
CA LEU A 105 -6.61 7.50 -2.74
C LEU A 105 -6.27 7.19 -1.28
N LEU A 106 -7.22 7.43 -0.37
CA LEU A 106 -7.05 7.13 1.05
C LEU A 106 -6.91 5.63 1.30
N ALA A 107 -7.69 4.79 0.60
CA ALA A 107 -7.57 3.33 0.68
C ALA A 107 -6.21 2.83 0.18
N THR A 108 -5.70 3.38 -0.93
CA THR A 108 -4.36 3.08 -1.43
C THR A 108 -3.28 3.47 -0.43
N ALA A 109 -3.39 4.66 0.17
CA ALA A 109 -2.47 5.13 1.21
C ALA A 109 -2.52 4.23 2.46
N HIS A 110 -3.71 3.79 2.85
CA HIS A 110 -3.92 2.87 3.97
C HIS A 110 -3.18 1.53 3.74
N LEU A 111 -3.35 0.93 2.56
CA LEU A 111 -2.63 -0.30 2.18
C LEU A 111 -1.12 -0.09 2.09
N ALA A 112 -0.66 1.09 1.65
CA ALA A 112 0.76 1.42 1.63
C ALA A 112 1.37 1.46 3.05
N ILE A 113 0.64 2.02 4.01
CA ILE A 113 1.08 2.03 5.42
C ILE A 113 1.10 0.62 5.99
N TYR A 114 0.12 -0.24 5.69
CA TYR A 114 0.15 -1.64 6.10
C TYR A 114 1.37 -2.39 5.53
N LEU A 115 1.69 -2.16 4.27
CA LEU A 115 2.90 -2.73 3.67
C LEU A 115 4.17 -2.25 4.40
N LEU A 116 4.26 -0.97 4.75
CA LEU A 116 5.40 -0.41 5.48
C LEU A 116 5.49 -0.99 6.90
N ILE A 117 4.37 -1.11 7.62
CA ILE A 117 4.33 -1.76 8.93
C ILE A 117 4.83 -3.20 8.82
N ALA A 118 4.32 -3.98 7.86
CA ALA A 118 4.76 -5.35 7.64
C ALA A 118 6.27 -5.40 7.31
N ALA A 119 6.76 -4.52 6.46
CA ALA A 119 8.17 -4.47 6.09
C ALA A 119 9.07 -4.13 7.28
N VAL A 120 8.68 -3.17 8.13
CA VAL A 120 9.43 -2.79 9.34
C VAL A 120 9.45 -3.95 10.34
N ILE A 121 8.31 -4.60 10.57
CA ILE A 121 8.23 -5.75 11.48
C ILE A 121 9.11 -6.89 10.98
N VAL A 122 8.98 -7.27 9.71
CA VAL A 122 9.77 -8.36 9.13
C VAL A 122 11.27 -8.02 9.13
N SER A 123 11.65 -6.78 8.79
CA SER A 123 13.04 -6.32 8.85
C SER A 123 13.61 -6.42 10.28
N ALA A 124 12.87 -5.97 11.30
CA ALA A 124 13.28 -6.07 12.68
C ALA A 124 13.42 -7.53 13.16
N LEU A 125 12.45 -8.39 12.83
CA LEU A 125 12.49 -9.81 13.18
C LEU A 125 13.66 -10.53 12.50
N LEU A 126 13.88 -10.29 11.21
CA LEU A 126 15.01 -10.89 10.49
C LEU A 126 16.35 -10.41 11.02
N SER A 127 16.46 -9.15 11.44
CA SER A 127 17.68 -8.61 12.06
C SER A 127 18.05 -9.35 13.34
N TRP A 128 17.05 -9.86 14.11
CA TRP A 128 17.28 -10.57 15.36
C TRP A 128 17.46 -12.08 15.17
N ILE A 129 16.66 -12.70 14.28
CA ILE A 129 16.61 -14.16 14.15
C ILE A 129 17.66 -14.65 13.13
N ASN A 130 17.70 -14.02 11.96
CA ASN A 130 18.60 -14.42 10.87
C ASN A 130 18.90 -13.24 9.93
N PRO A 131 19.92 -12.43 10.24
CA PRO A 131 20.33 -11.29 9.41
C PRO A 131 20.76 -11.67 7.99
N TYR A 132 21.14 -12.93 7.77
CA TYR A 132 21.59 -13.47 6.49
C TYR A 132 20.48 -14.11 5.66
N ALA A 133 19.21 -13.97 6.08
CA ALA A 133 18.09 -14.49 5.32
C ALA A 133 18.03 -13.85 3.92
N PRO A 134 17.72 -14.62 2.85
CA PRO A 134 17.71 -14.10 1.47
C PRO A 134 16.78 -12.91 1.24
N LEU A 135 15.72 -12.76 2.05
CA LEU A 135 14.77 -11.66 1.99
C LEU A 135 15.12 -10.48 2.90
N ALA A 136 16.07 -10.64 3.83
CA ALA A 136 16.46 -9.56 4.74
C ALA A 136 16.84 -8.26 4.03
N PRO A 137 17.66 -8.29 2.94
CA PRO A 137 18.04 -7.09 2.20
C PRO A 137 16.83 -6.37 1.55
N VAL A 138 15.77 -7.10 1.23
CA VAL A 138 14.57 -6.55 0.61
C VAL A 138 13.79 -5.69 1.62
N PHE A 139 13.47 -6.27 2.76
CA PHE A 139 12.71 -5.57 3.81
C PHE A 139 13.53 -4.44 4.44
N ASP A 140 14.82 -4.64 4.60
CA ASP A 140 15.72 -3.60 5.06
C ASP A 140 15.79 -2.42 4.07
N ALA A 141 15.87 -2.67 2.77
CA ALA A 141 15.87 -1.62 1.76
C ALA A 141 14.58 -0.78 1.80
N ILE A 142 13.40 -1.40 1.99
CA ILE A 142 12.10 -0.70 2.08
C ILE A 142 12.02 0.11 3.38
N SER A 143 12.48 -0.44 4.50
CA SER A 143 12.36 0.18 5.82
C SER A 143 13.41 1.27 6.08
N ARG A 144 14.61 1.11 5.54
CA ARG A 144 15.79 1.95 5.78
C ARG A 144 15.57 3.45 5.52
N PRO A 145 14.89 3.90 4.45
CA PRO A 145 14.67 5.33 4.24
C PRO A 145 13.88 6.00 5.36
N LEU A 146 12.97 5.26 6.01
CA LEU A 146 12.13 5.73 7.10
C LEU A 146 12.80 5.55 8.47
N LEU A 147 13.60 4.50 8.64
CA LEU A 147 14.32 4.24 9.89
C LEU A 147 15.52 5.18 10.11
N ARG A 148 16.27 5.49 9.05
CA ARG A 148 17.47 6.33 9.15
C ARG A 148 17.28 7.68 9.86
N PRO A 149 16.23 8.48 9.59
CA PRO A 149 16.03 9.73 10.31
C PRO A 149 15.75 9.49 11.81
N LEU A 150 15.01 8.44 12.15
CA LEU A 150 14.70 8.09 13.54
C LEU A 150 15.94 7.57 14.29
N GLN A 151 16.76 6.77 13.65
CA GLN A 151 18.03 6.27 14.21
C GLN A 151 19.04 7.39 14.54
N ARG A 152 18.92 8.54 13.89
CA ARG A 152 19.75 9.72 14.20
C ARG A 152 19.29 10.45 15.45
N VAL A 153 18.00 10.34 15.78
CA VAL A 153 17.38 11.05 16.92
C VAL A 153 17.29 10.14 18.14
N ILE A 154 17.07 8.85 17.92
CA ILE A 154 16.88 7.86 18.99
C ILE A 154 18.17 7.03 19.08
N PRO A 155 19.01 7.25 20.12
CA PRO A 155 20.19 6.43 20.31
C PRO A 155 19.79 5.01 20.77
N PRO A 156 20.58 3.98 20.43
CA PRO A 156 20.34 2.62 20.93
C PRO A 156 20.45 2.56 22.45
N ILE A 157 19.50 1.90 23.10
CA ILE A 157 19.45 1.73 24.56
C ILE A 157 19.78 0.26 24.85
N GLY A 158 20.84 0.02 25.64
CA GLY A 158 21.25 -1.35 25.96
C GLY A 158 21.64 -2.21 24.74
N GLY A 159 22.06 -1.58 23.63
CA GLY A 159 22.39 -2.28 22.39
C GLY A 159 21.18 -2.61 21.50
N LEU A 160 19.96 -2.26 21.91
CA LEU A 160 18.74 -2.44 21.14
C LEU A 160 18.36 -1.13 20.41
N ASP A 161 18.09 -1.25 19.11
CA ASP A 161 17.56 -0.15 18.31
C ASP A 161 16.03 -0.05 18.50
N LEU A 162 15.59 1.03 19.14
CA LEU A 162 14.16 1.30 19.39
C LEU A 162 13.50 2.08 18.23
N SER A 163 14.25 2.47 17.20
CA SER A 163 13.72 3.21 16.07
C SER A 163 12.59 2.48 15.31
N PRO A 164 12.61 1.13 15.15
CA PRO A 164 11.49 0.41 14.56
C PRO A 164 10.19 0.56 15.38
N LEU A 165 10.26 0.54 16.71
CA LEU A 165 9.07 0.73 17.56
C LEU A 165 8.51 2.15 17.42
N ALA A 166 9.36 3.16 17.42
CA ALA A 166 8.93 4.54 17.21
C ALA A 166 8.29 4.73 15.81
N LEU A 167 8.87 4.12 14.77
CA LEU A 167 8.30 4.15 13.42
C LEU A 167 6.94 3.46 13.37
N LEU A 168 6.78 2.31 14.01
CA LEU A 168 5.50 1.60 14.08
C LEU A 168 4.42 2.45 14.76
N LEU A 169 4.75 3.15 15.85
CA LEU A 169 3.82 4.07 16.52
C LEU A 169 3.40 5.22 15.59
N ILE A 170 4.34 5.82 14.86
CA ILE A 170 4.05 6.88 13.88
C ILE A 170 3.12 6.34 12.78
N LEU A 171 3.42 5.17 12.22
CA LEU A 171 2.59 4.56 11.18
C LEU A 171 1.19 4.21 11.68
N GLN A 172 1.04 3.76 12.93
CA GLN A 172 -0.27 3.51 13.54
C GLN A 172 -1.07 4.80 13.76
N LEU A 173 -0.42 5.89 14.16
CA LEU A 173 -1.08 7.20 14.24
C LEU A 173 -1.56 7.67 12.86
N LEU A 174 -0.74 7.50 11.83
CA LEU A 174 -1.13 7.82 10.45
C LEU A 174 -2.33 6.97 9.99
N LEU A 175 -2.35 5.68 10.31
CA LEU A 175 -3.52 4.81 10.03
C LEU A 175 -4.78 5.34 10.72
N SER A 176 -4.69 5.74 11.98
CA SER A 176 -5.83 6.31 12.72
C SER A 176 -6.37 7.58 12.07
N VAL A 177 -5.47 8.48 11.63
CA VAL A 177 -5.85 9.71 10.92
C VAL A 177 -6.52 9.39 9.57
N LEU A 178 -5.94 8.45 8.79
CA LEU A 178 -6.54 8.03 7.52
C LEU A 178 -7.90 7.38 7.71
N ALA A 179 -8.06 6.52 8.73
CA ALA A 179 -9.34 5.89 9.05
C ALA A 179 -10.41 6.94 9.40
N SER A 180 -10.06 7.95 10.20
CA SER A 180 -10.97 9.05 10.51
C SER A 180 -11.36 9.86 9.27
N ALA A 181 -10.41 10.11 8.38
CA ALA A 181 -10.67 10.80 7.12
C ALA A 181 -11.60 9.99 6.19
N GLN A 182 -11.40 8.67 6.12
CA GLN A 182 -12.28 7.78 5.36
C GLN A 182 -13.70 7.79 5.92
N GLN A 183 -13.87 7.69 7.25
CA GLN A 183 -15.18 7.74 7.89
C GLN A 183 -15.95 9.05 7.59
N GLY A 184 -15.24 10.18 7.50
CA GLY A 184 -15.81 11.45 7.13
C GLY A 184 -16.41 11.51 5.71
N LEU A 185 -15.98 10.60 4.82
CA LEU A 185 -16.51 10.47 3.45
C LEU A 185 -17.70 9.49 3.36
N PHE A 186 -17.89 8.63 4.36
CA PHE A 186 -18.96 7.62 4.38
C PHE A 186 -20.39 8.14 4.44
N PRO A 187 -20.72 9.33 5.01
CA PRO A 187 -22.10 9.86 4.97
C PRO A 187 -22.64 10.08 3.56
N LEU A 188 -21.78 10.04 2.54
CA LEU A 188 -22.16 10.11 1.13
C LEU A 188 -22.62 8.76 0.56
N PHE A 189 -22.46 7.68 1.32
CA PHE A 189 -22.88 6.32 0.97
C PHE A 189 -23.95 5.90 1.99
N PRO A 190 -25.24 5.95 1.64
CA PRO A 190 -26.30 5.39 2.49
C PRO A 190 -26.04 3.89 2.64
N GLY A 191 -25.75 3.46 3.89
CA GLY A 191 -25.57 2.07 4.27
C GLY A 191 -26.88 1.28 4.20
#